data_268754c0269497da4e975e8c163459a0
#
_entry.id   268754c0269497da4e975e8c163459a0
#
_cell.length_a   1.000
_cell.length_b   1.000
_cell.length_c   1.000
_cell.angle_alpha   90.00
_cell.angle_beta   90.00
_cell.angle_gamma   90.00
#
_symmetry.space_group_name_H-M   'P 1'
#
loop_
_entity.id
_entity.type
_entity.pdbx_description
1 polymer ?
#
loop_
_entity_poly.entity_id
_entity_poly.type
_entity_poly.pdbx_seq_one_letter_code
_entity_poly.pdbx_strand_id
1 'polypeptide(L)'
;EHMSEAHQGHVHYKQIEDQYNIDVYPKRDITIVRGAGAILFDDAGKAYIDCAAGIGVASVGHANAAVAQAVAEQARTLITCPSIFYNDKRAALLEKLVKLAGGRITQAFLCNSGTEAVEGALKFARHATGKTRIVSAMRGYHGRTMGALSATHKKEYREPFQPLPGGFSYVPFNKLDKLEAAIDDDTAAVLLEPVQGEGGIRPGDAEYF
;
A
#
# COMPACT_ATOMS: atom_id res chain seq x y z
N GLU A 1 44.40 11.55 14.75
CA GLU A 1 43.28 12.35 15.28
C GLU A 1 42.02 12.29 14.36
N HIS A 2 41.53 11.09 14.06
CA HIS A 2 40.27 10.92 13.30
C HIS A 2 39.47 9.71 13.79
N MET A 3 39.18 9.65 15.10
CA MET A 3 38.39 8.58 15.68
C MET A 3 37.39 9.06 16.75
N SER A 4 36.74 10.19 16.57
CA SER A 4 35.74 10.65 17.56
C SER A 4 34.37 11.02 16.99
N GLU A 5 34.14 10.95 15.67
CA GLU A 5 32.85 11.36 15.11
C GLU A 5 31.81 10.23 14.97
N ALA A 6 32.23 8.96 15.00
CA ALA A 6 31.33 7.83 14.76
C ALA A 6 30.36 7.50 15.93
N HIS A 7 30.64 7.97 17.17
CA HIS A 7 29.83 7.59 18.34
C HIS A 7 28.76 8.62 18.75
N GLN A 8 28.78 9.83 18.19
CA GLN A 8 27.76 10.85 18.51
C GLN A 8 26.51 10.79 17.62
N GLY A 9 26.52 10.02 16.51
CA GLY A 9 25.42 9.97 15.57
C GLY A 9 24.20 9.15 16.03
N HIS A 10 24.40 8.12 16.85
CA HIS A 10 23.35 7.15 17.18
C HIS A 10 22.17 7.72 17.98
N VAL A 11 22.44 8.57 18.96
CA VAL A 11 21.41 9.17 19.82
C VAL A 11 20.64 10.27 19.07
N HIS A 12 21.26 10.91 18.09
CA HIS A 12 20.72 12.08 17.42
C HIS A 12 19.55 11.76 16.49
N TYR A 13 19.60 10.72 15.66
CA TYR A 13 18.52 10.37 14.71
C TYR A 13 17.22 10.00 15.42
N LYS A 14 17.28 9.17 16.46
CA LYS A 14 16.10 8.79 17.25
C LYS A 14 15.47 10.02 17.93
N GLN A 15 16.27 10.86 18.54
CA GLN A 15 15.80 12.08 19.20
C GLN A 15 15.12 13.04 18.21
N ILE A 16 15.72 13.24 17.03
CA ILE A 16 15.13 14.07 15.98
C ILE A 16 13.80 13.47 15.50
N GLU A 17 13.78 12.17 15.24
CA GLU A 17 12.58 11.52 14.76
C GLU A 17 11.46 11.54 15.81
N ASP A 18 11.78 11.31 17.08
CA ASP A 18 10.80 11.38 18.17
C ASP A 18 10.30 12.82 18.42
N GLN A 19 11.16 13.81 18.20
CA GLN A 19 10.77 15.21 18.35
C GLN A 19 9.87 15.73 17.23
N TYR A 20 10.12 15.30 15.99
CA TYR A 20 9.48 15.91 14.80
C TYR A 20 8.48 15.00 14.09
N ASN A 21 8.45 13.71 14.38
CA ASN A 21 7.49 12.79 13.79
C ASN A 21 6.28 12.60 14.71
N ILE A 22 5.07 12.59 14.12
CA ILE A 22 3.85 12.22 14.85
C ILE A 22 3.93 10.73 15.21
N ASP A 23 3.78 10.40 16.49
CA ASP A 23 3.87 9.04 17.02
C ASP A 23 2.61 8.22 16.71
N VAL A 24 2.47 7.79 15.45
CA VAL A 24 1.35 6.95 14.97
C VAL A 24 1.70 5.46 14.92
N TYR A 25 2.97 5.10 15.08
CA TYR A 25 3.45 3.71 15.05
C TYR A 25 4.43 3.45 16.19
N PRO A 26 4.30 2.31 16.90
CA PRO A 26 5.30 1.90 17.86
C PRO A 26 6.63 1.63 17.15
N LYS A 27 7.66 2.39 17.46
CA LYS A 27 9.01 2.22 16.92
C LYS A 27 9.79 1.18 17.70
N ARG A 28 10.67 0.47 17.04
CA ARG A 28 11.70 -0.36 17.67
C ARG A 28 12.93 0.50 17.93
N ASP A 29 13.64 0.22 19.00
CA ASP A 29 14.86 0.95 19.36
C ASP A 29 16.09 0.54 18.50
N ILE A 30 15.93 0.69 17.18
CA ILE A 30 16.93 0.33 16.16
C ILE A 30 16.90 1.42 15.08
N THR A 31 18.04 1.98 14.73
CA THR A 31 18.20 2.93 13.63
C THR A 31 18.73 2.21 12.40
N ILE A 32 17.90 1.94 11.41
CA ILE A 32 18.31 1.30 10.15
C ILE A 32 18.88 2.36 9.22
N VAL A 33 20.10 2.14 8.71
CA VAL A 33 20.82 3.10 7.86
C VAL A 33 21.19 2.55 6.48
N ARG A 34 21.16 1.22 6.30
CA ARG A 34 21.55 0.60 5.03
C ARG A 34 20.83 -0.74 4.83
N GLY A 35 20.66 -1.12 3.57
CA GLY A 35 20.17 -2.45 3.19
C GLY A 35 20.91 -3.00 1.98
N ALA A 36 20.98 -4.33 1.86
CA ALA A 36 21.51 -5.03 0.68
C ALA A 36 20.82 -6.40 0.54
N GLY A 37 20.14 -6.65 -0.55
CA GLY A 37 19.33 -7.86 -0.72
C GLY A 37 18.30 -8.01 0.39
N ALA A 38 18.36 -9.09 1.15
CA ALA A 38 17.46 -9.35 2.29
C ALA A 38 18.06 -8.95 3.66
N ILE A 39 19.13 -8.17 3.67
CA ILE A 39 19.81 -7.77 4.91
C ILE A 39 19.68 -6.27 5.13
N LEU A 40 19.32 -5.89 6.35
CA LEU A 40 19.35 -4.53 6.85
C LEU A 40 20.52 -4.37 7.83
N PHE A 41 21.04 -3.15 7.94
CA PHE A 41 22.11 -2.82 8.87
C PHE A 41 21.72 -1.59 9.69
N ASP A 42 21.95 -1.66 10.98
CA ASP A 42 21.80 -0.49 11.84
C ASP A 42 23.02 0.43 11.78
N ASP A 43 22.93 1.52 12.50
CA ASP A 43 23.95 2.54 12.63
C ASP A 43 25.21 2.07 13.39
N ALA A 44 25.13 0.95 14.14
CA ALA A 44 26.29 0.26 14.72
C ALA A 44 26.90 -0.78 13.75
N GLY A 45 26.33 -0.97 12.58
CA GLY A 45 26.77 -1.95 11.59
C GLY A 45 26.27 -3.38 11.83
N LYS A 46 25.40 -3.59 12.82
CA LYS A 46 24.81 -4.90 13.08
C LYS A 46 23.84 -5.27 11.96
N ALA A 47 23.95 -6.51 11.49
CA ALA A 47 23.10 -7.06 10.43
C ALA A 47 21.82 -7.70 10.97
N TYR A 48 20.73 -7.53 10.24
CA TYR A 48 19.42 -8.11 10.50
C TYR A 48 18.87 -8.73 9.22
N ILE A 49 18.27 -9.91 9.30
CA ILE A 49 17.51 -10.49 8.20
C ILE A 49 16.17 -9.76 8.12
N ASP A 50 15.87 -9.17 6.97
CA ASP A 50 14.60 -8.48 6.74
C ASP A 50 13.54 -9.46 6.23
N CYS A 51 12.72 -9.96 7.15
CA CYS A 51 11.56 -10.79 6.83
C CYS A 51 10.28 -9.99 6.54
N ALA A 52 10.34 -8.67 6.64
CA ALA A 52 9.19 -7.79 6.42
C ALA A 52 9.23 -7.09 5.04
N ALA A 53 10.42 -6.97 4.45
CA ALA A 53 10.64 -6.33 3.14
C ALA A 53 9.96 -4.96 3.01
N GLY A 54 10.01 -4.12 4.07
CA GLY A 54 9.30 -2.84 4.09
C GLY A 54 7.77 -2.98 3.97
N ILE A 55 7.20 -4.02 4.56
CA ILE A 55 5.79 -4.44 4.42
C ILE A 55 5.48 -4.81 2.96
N GLY A 56 6.33 -5.70 2.39
CA GLY A 56 6.18 -6.26 1.04
C GLY A 56 6.65 -5.35 -0.10
N VAL A 57 7.22 -4.17 0.18
CA VAL A 57 7.65 -3.20 -0.84
C VAL A 57 9.00 -3.57 -1.46
N ALA A 58 9.96 -4.02 -0.66
CA ALA A 58 11.32 -4.35 -1.10
C ALA A 58 11.42 -5.79 -1.66
N SER A 59 10.44 -6.23 -2.46
CA SER A 59 10.34 -7.60 -2.98
C SER A 59 11.48 -8.01 -3.92
N VAL A 60 12.20 -7.06 -4.51
CA VAL A 60 13.40 -7.29 -5.33
C VAL A 60 14.71 -7.12 -4.55
N GLY A 61 14.62 -6.97 -3.25
CA GLY A 61 15.76 -6.73 -2.34
C GLY A 61 16.13 -5.26 -2.21
N HIS A 62 16.76 -4.94 -1.06
CA HIS A 62 17.30 -3.61 -0.78
C HIS A 62 18.48 -3.29 -1.70
N ALA A 63 18.60 -2.03 -2.09
CA ALA A 63 19.69 -1.52 -2.94
C ALA A 63 19.88 -2.31 -4.25
N ASN A 64 18.79 -2.76 -4.86
CA ASN A 64 18.86 -3.44 -6.16
C ASN A 64 19.53 -2.54 -7.20
N ALA A 65 20.65 -2.98 -7.77
CA ALA A 65 21.49 -2.17 -8.64
C ALA A 65 20.75 -1.72 -9.91
N ALA A 66 19.95 -2.61 -10.52
CA ALA A 66 19.22 -2.28 -11.75
C ALA A 66 18.14 -1.20 -11.49
N VAL A 67 17.43 -1.30 -10.36
CA VAL A 67 16.44 -0.29 -9.95
C VAL A 67 17.14 1.04 -9.65
N ALA A 68 18.22 1.01 -8.86
CA ALA A 68 18.97 2.22 -8.51
C ALA A 68 19.50 2.94 -9.75
N GLN A 69 20.04 2.20 -10.71
CA GLN A 69 20.54 2.75 -11.97
C GLN A 69 19.41 3.37 -12.79
N ALA A 70 18.31 2.66 -13.00
CA ALA A 70 17.16 3.18 -13.75
C ALA A 70 16.58 4.46 -13.16
N VAL A 71 16.47 4.53 -11.81
CA VAL A 71 16.03 5.73 -11.09
C VAL A 71 17.01 6.88 -11.30
N ALA A 72 18.32 6.64 -11.16
CA ALA A 72 19.35 7.66 -11.32
C ALA A 72 19.38 8.24 -12.76
N GLU A 73 19.28 7.38 -13.77
CA GLU A 73 19.22 7.78 -15.17
C GLU A 73 17.97 8.62 -15.47
N GLN A 74 16.81 8.15 -15.02
CA GLN A 74 15.57 8.87 -15.24
C GLN A 74 15.52 10.20 -14.49
N ALA A 75 16.06 10.26 -13.28
CA ALA A 75 16.12 11.49 -12.50
C ALA A 75 17.00 12.58 -13.17
N ARG A 76 18.04 12.18 -13.91
CA ARG A 76 18.84 13.12 -14.70
C ARG A 76 18.16 13.55 -16.00
N THR A 77 17.17 12.79 -16.47
CA THR A 77 16.47 13.06 -17.74
C THR A 77 15.20 13.89 -17.50
N LEU A 78 14.30 13.40 -16.65
CA LEU A 78 13.03 14.04 -16.34
C LEU A 78 12.43 13.40 -15.09
N ILE A 79 12.21 14.19 -14.03
CA ILE A 79 11.63 13.71 -12.78
C ILE A 79 10.10 13.75 -12.84
N THR A 80 9.51 14.85 -13.33
CA THR A 80 8.05 15.03 -13.34
C THR A 80 7.55 15.42 -14.71
N CYS A 81 6.39 14.88 -15.09
CA CYS A 81 5.66 15.26 -16.28
C CYS A 81 4.16 15.23 -15.98
N PRO A 82 3.45 16.36 -16.03
CA PRO A 82 2.03 16.40 -15.74
C PRO A 82 1.22 15.59 -16.75
N SER A 83 0.06 15.09 -16.34
CA SER A 83 -0.76 14.16 -17.15
C SER A 83 -1.37 14.79 -18.39
N ILE A 84 -1.31 16.11 -18.55
CA ILE A 84 -1.72 16.82 -19.77
C ILE A 84 -0.76 16.59 -20.94
N PHE A 85 0.45 16.08 -20.69
CA PHE A 85 1.40 15.70 -21.73
C PHE A 85 1.58 14.18 -21.77
N TYR A 86 1.83 13.65 -22.96
CA TYR A 86 2.28 12.26 -23.10
C TYR A 86 3.70 12.10 -22.57
N ASN A 87 3.99 10.90 -21.98
CA ASN A 87 5.29 10.60 -21.44
C ASN A 87 5.67 9.15 -21.77
N ASP A 88 6.87 8.93 -22.24
CA ASP A 88 7.38 7.63 -22.70
C ASP A 88 7.40 6.58 -21.59
N LYS A 89 7.91 6.93 -20.41
CA LYS A 89 8.01 5.99 -19.26
C LYS A 89 6.64 5.62 -18.72
N ARG A 90 5.73 6.61 -18.64
CA ARG A 90 4.34 6.35 -18.24
C ARG A 90 3.62 5.46 -19.26
N ALA A 91 3.78 5.70 -20.54
CA ALA A 91 3.18 4.88 -21.59
C ALA A 91 3.69 3.43 -21.53
N ALA A 92 5.01 3.22 -21.42
CA ALA A 92 5.61 1.90 -21.29
C ALA A 92 5.13 1.15 -20.01
N LEU A 93 5.00 1.86 -18.89
CA LEU A 93 4.47 1.29 -17.65
C LEU A 93 3.01 0.85 -17.79
N LEU A 94 2.16 1.71 -18.34
CA LEU A 94 0.73 1.42 -18.54
C LEU A 94 0.53 0.21 -19.45
N GLU A 95 1.26 0.15 -20.57
CA GLU A 95 1.24 -1.01 -21.47
C GLU A 95 1.63 -2.30 -20.75
N LYS A 96 2.73 -2.25 -20.00
CA LYS A 96 3.24 -3.42 -19.27
C LYS A 96 2.25 -3.88 -18.18
N LEU A 97 1.66 -2.96 -17.42
CA LEU A 97 0.68 -3.29 -16.38
C LEU A 97 -0.56 -3.95 -16.97
N VAL A 98 -1.12 -3.40 -18.05
CA VAL A 98 -2.30 -3.97 -18.71
C VAL A 98 -2.01 -5.35 -19.28
N LYS A 99 -0.85 -5.55 -19.94
CA LYS A 99 -0.44 -6.86 -20.45
C LYS A 99 -0.25 -7.91 -19.33
N LEU A 100 0.32 -7.51 -18.20
CA LEU A 100 0.52 -8.40 -17.04
C LEU A 100 -0.80 -8.76 -16.34
N ALA A 101 -1.70 -7.80 -16.21
CA ALA A 101 -3.02 -8.03 -15.60
C ALA A 101 -3.87 -9.00 -16.44
N GLY A 102 -3.80 -8.89 -17.76
CA GLY A 102 -4.53 -9.77 -18.68
C GLY A 102 -6.05 -9.66 -18.56
N GLY A 103 -6.74 -10.68 -19.10
CA GLY A 103 -8.19 -10.80 -18.97
C GLY A 103 -8.95 -9.61 -19.56
N ARG A 104 -9.84 -9.02 -18.75
CA ARG A 104 -10.68 -7.88 -19.16
C ARG A 104 -10.09 -6.51 -18.83
N ILE A 105 -8.88 -6.47 -18.24
CA ILE A 105 -8.22 -5.22 -17.87
C ILE A 105 -7.58 -4.60 -19.10
N THR A 106 -8.10 -3.46 -19.53
CA THR A 106 -7.64 -2.75 -20.74
C THR A 106 -7.00 -1.40 -20.45
N GLN A 107 -7.19 -0.87 -19.23
CA GLN A 107 -6.70 0.43 -18.82
C GLN A 107 -6.20 0.38 -17.38
N ALA A 108 -5.28 1.27 -17.01
CA ALA A 108 -4.80 1.44 -15.66
C ALA A 108 -4.81 2.92 -15.25
N PHE A 109 -5.08 3.16 -13.99
CA PHE A 109 -5.00 4.47 -13.35
C PHE A 109 -3.82 4.49 -12.39
N LEU A 110 -2.88 5.42 -12.57
CA LEU A 110 -1.70 5.57 -11.74
C LEU A 110 -1.96 6.59 -10.63
N CYS A 111 -1.53 6.26 -9.43
CA CYS A 111 -1.63 7.10 -8.24
C CYS A 111 -0.40 6.88 -7.33
N ASN A 112 -0.32 7.60 -6.20
CA ASN A 112 0.90 7.63 -5.38
C ASN A 112 0.87 6.61 -4.23
N SER A 113 -0.29 6.02 -3.93
CA SER A 113 -0.44 5.08 -2.82
C SER A 113 -1.59 4.10 -3.05
N GLY A 114 -1.56 2.97 -2.31
CA GLY A 114 -2.66 2.01 -2.33
C GLY A 114 -3.99 2.60 -1.85
N THR A 115 -3.97 3.50 -0.87
CA THR A 115 -5.20 4.16 -0.41
C THR A 115 -5.79 5.07 -1.49
N GLU A 116 -4.98 5.79 -2.28
CA GLU A 116 -5.46 6.56 -3.44
C GLU A 116 -6.02 5.65 -4.54
N ALA A 117 -5.41 4.47 -4.75
CA ALA A 117 -5.94 3.47 -5.67
C ALA A 117 -7.33 2.98 -5.23
N VAL A 118 -7.49 2.72 -3.93
CA VAL A 118 -8.81 2.35 -3.36
C VAL A 118 -9.81 3.48 -3.51
N GLU A 119 -9.46 4.72 -3.18
CA GLU A 119 -10.36 5.89 -3.40
C GLU A 119 -10.76 6.03 -4.87
N GLY A 120 -9.81 5.85 -5.80
CA GLY A 120 -10.08 5.82 -7.23
C GLY A 120 -11.07 4.72 -7.61
N ALA A 121 -10.85 3.49 -7.13
CA ALA A 121 -11.72 2.35 -7.38
C ALA A 121 -13.16 2.57 -6.87
N LEU A 122 -13.31 3.11 -5.64
CA LEU A 122 -14.61 3.45 -5.06
C LEU A 122 -15.36 4.47 -5.90
N LYS A 123 -14.66 5.51 -6.36
CA LYS A 123 -15.25 6.55 -7.24
C LYS A 123 -15.63 6.00 -8.60
N PHE A 124 -14.77 5.22 -9.23
CA PHE A 124 -15.05 4.60 -10.53
C PHE A 124 -16.24 3.65 -10.44
N ALA A 125 -16.31 2.80 -9.41
CA ALA A 125 -17.41 1.88 -9.22
C ALA A 125 -18.75 2.61 -9.07
N ARG A 126 -18.81 3.61 -8.18
CA ARG A 126 -20.03 4.41 -7.98
C ARG A 126 -20.44 5.18 -9.23
N HIS A 127 -19.49 5.80 -9.92
CA HIS A 127 -19.76 6.56 -11.13
C HIS A 127 -20.25 5.67 -12.29
N ALA A 128 -19.61 4.53 -12.52
CA ALA A 128 -19.95 3.63 -13.62
C ALA A 128 -21.30 2.92 -13.43
N THR A 129 -21.67 2.66 -12.17
CA THR A 129 -22.92 1.91 -11.87
C THR A 129 -24.10 2.82 -11.51
N GLY A 130 -23.83 4.04 -11.07
CA GLY A 130 -24.84 4.91 -10.43
C GLY A 130 -25.28 4.44 -9.04
N LYS A 131 -24.66 3.39 -8.49
CA LYS A 131 -24.97 2.77 -7.22
C LYS A 131 -24.03 3.25 -6.12
N THR A 132 -24.38 3.00 -4.86
CA THR A 132 -23.64 3.58 -3.72
C THR A 132 -22.96 2.57 -2.81
N ARG A 133 -23.50 1.35 -2.71
CA ARG A 133 -23.03 0.36 -1.77
C ARG A 133 -21.74 -0.33 -2.20
N ILE A 134 -20.83 -0.48 -1.23
CA ILE A 134 -19.59 -1.26 -1.36
C ILE A 134 -19.63 -2.39 -0.33
N VAL A 135 -19.47 -3.62 -0.79
CA VAL A 135 -19.34 -4.80 0.07
C VAL A 135 -17.86 -5.11 0.24
N SER A 136 -17.36 -5.17 1.47
CA SER A 136 -15.98 -5.61 1.77
C SER A 136 -15.97 -6.82 2.70
N ALA A 137 -14.79 -7.41 2.91
CA ALA A 137 -14.65 -8.55 3.80
C ALA A 137 -14.30 -8.16 5.24
N MET A 138 -14.83 -8.91 6.22
CA MET A 138 -14.37 -8.84 7.59
C MET A 138 -12.86 -9.09 7.66
N ARG A 139 -12.15 -8.37 8.55
CA ARG A 139 -10.69 -8.32 8.69
C ARG A 139 -9.95 -7.71 7.49
N GLY A 140 -10.67 -7.21 6.46
CA GLY A 140 -10.06 -6.50 5.35
C GLY A 140 -9.46 -5.17 5.78
N TYR A 141 -8.35 -4.78 5.13
CA TYR A 141 -7.67 -3.51 5.31
C TYR A 141 -7.43 -2.85 3.95
N HIS A 142 -7.92 -1.62 3.78
CA HIS A 142 -7.91 -0.96 2.47
C HIS A 142 -7.21 0.40 2.47
N GLY A 143 -6.85 0.94 3.62
CA GLY A 143 -6.13 2.21 3.71
C GLY A 143 -6.61 3.11 4.85
N ARG A 144 -6.02 4.31 4.92
CA ARG A 144 -6.22 5.29 6.01
C ARG A 144 -6.94 6.57 5.59
N THR A 145 -7.20 6.78 4.30
CA THR A 145 -8.08 7.87 3.84
C THR A 145 -9.53 7.55 4.19
N MET A 146 -10.39 8.55 4.24
CA MET A 146 -11.75 8.40 4.78
C MET A 146 -12.58 7.33 4.05
N GLY A 147 -12.54 7.25 2.72
CA GLY A 147 -13.22 6.20 1.96
C GLY A 147 -12.60 4.83 2.11
N ALA A 148 -11.26 4.72 2.02
CA ALA A 148 -10.55 3.46 2.22
C ALA A 148 -10.69 2.94 3.65
N LEU A 149 -10.72 3.84 4.64
CA LEU A 149 -10.98 3.51 6.04
C LEU A 149 -12.41 3.03 6.22
N SER A 150 -13.38 3.61 5.52
CA SER A 150 -14.77 3.12 5.52
C SER A 150 -14.90 1.69 4.98
N ALA A 151 -14.05 1.28 4.04
CA ALA A 151 -14.00 -0.09 3.53
C ALA A 151 -13.25 -1.06 4.46
N THR A 152 -12.39 -0.56 5.36
CA THR A 152 -11.62 -1.32 6.33
C THR A 152 -12.52 -1.81 7.47
N HIS A 153 -12.50 -3.13 7.78
CA HIS A 153 -13.45 -3.71 8.73
C HIS A 153 -13.18 -3.35 10.19
N LYS A 154 -11.91 -3.26 10.60
CA LYS A 154 -11.55 -3.14 12.03
C LYS A 154 -12.14 -1.88 12.65
N LYS A 155 -13.00 -2.08 13.66
CA LYS A 155 -13.81 -1.04 14.29
C LYS A 155 -12.95 0.00 15.00
N GLU A 156 -11.88 -0.46 15.68
CA GLU A 156 -10.94 0.39 16.42
C GLU A 156 -10.19 1.38 15.50
N TYR A 157 -10.03 1.04 14.21
CA TYR A 157 -9.43 1.96 13.25
C TYR A 157 -10.41 3.03 12.77
N ARG A 158 -11.72 2.72 12.74
CA ARG A 158 -12.76 3.59 12.20
C ARG A 158 -13.40 4.52 13.22
N GLU A 159 -13.59 4.08 14.47
CA GLU A 159 -14.33 4.82 15.49
C GLU A 159 -13.77 6.21 15.78
N PRO A 160 -12.44 6.41 15.90
CA PRO A 160 -11.88 7.72 16.19
C PRO A 160 -12.14 8.79 15.10
N PHE A 161 -12.52 8.35 13.88
CA PHE A 161 -12.63 9.21 12.71
C PHE A 161 -14.06 9.36 12.18
N GLN A 162 -15.06 9.03 13.00
CA GLN A 162 -16.45 9.24 12.62
C GLN A 162 -16.83 10.75 12.56
N PRO A 163 -17.73 11.18 11.62
CA PRO A 163 -18.43 10.35 10.65
C PRO A 163 -17.58 10.01 9.42
N LEU A 164 -17.59 8.74 9.03
CA LEU A 164 -16.97 8.26 7.79
C LEU A 164 -17.97 8.22 6.64
N PRO A 165 -17.53 8.23 5.36
CA PRO A 165 -18.39 7.99 4.21
C PRO A 165 -19.23 6.72 4.37
N GLY A 166 -20.54 6.81 4.15
CA GLY A 166 -21.48 5.70 4.26
C GLY A 166 -21.51 4.78 3.04
N GLY A 167 -22.38 3.76 3.09
CA GLY A 167 -22.61 2.82 2.02
C GLY A 167 -21.66 1.62 2.04
N PHE A 168 -21.08 1.26 3.19
CA PHE A 168 -20.18 0.10 3.34
C PHE A 168 -20.81 -0.99 4.19
N SER A 169 -20.66 -2.24 3.76
CA SER A 169 -21.04 -3.45 4.50
C SER A 169 -19.91 -4.47 4.48
N TYR A 170 -19.91 -5.39 5.46
CA TYR A 170 -18.82 -6.34 5.64
C TYR A 170 -19.37 -7.75 5.76
N VAL A 171 -18.79 -8.68 4.98
CA VAL A 171 -19.14 -10.09 4.99
C VAL A 171 -17.99 -10.95 5.50
N PRO A 172 -18.24 -12.13 6.06
CA PRO A 172 -17.18 -13.06 6.41
C PRO A 172 -16.33 -13.43 5.19
N PHE A 173 -14.99 -13.34 5.35
CA PHE A 173 -14.04 -13.73 4.29
C PHE A 173 -14.13 -15.23 4.01
N ASN A 174 -13.99 -15.65 2.73
CA ASN A 174 -14.13 -17.03 2.27
C ASN A 174 -15.52 -17.66 2.55
N LYS A 175 -16.58 -16.85 2.58
CA LYS A 175 -17.96 -17.33 2.67
C LYS A 175 -18.75 -16.81 1.49
N LEU A 176 -18.73 -17.56 0.39
CA LEU A 176 -19.36 -17.18 -0.88
C LEU A 176 -20.86 -16.95 -0.70
N ASP A 177 -21.56 -17.84 0.03
CA ASP A 177 -22.99 -17.71 0.34
C ASP A 177 -23.34 -16.38 1.02
N LYS A 178 -22.45 -15.89 1.91
CA LYS A 178 -22.64 -14.62 2.60
C LYS A 178 -22.33 -13.42 1.70
N LEU A 179 -21.35 -13.57 0.81
CA LEU A 179 -21.02 -12.54 -0.16
C LEU A 179 -22.16 -12.39 -1.17
N GLU A 180 -22.65 -13.47 -1.75
CA GLU A 180 -23.77 -13.47 -2.69
C GLU A 180 -25.03 -12.85 -2.06
N ALA A 181 -25.37 -13.24 -0.83
CA ALA A 181 -26.52 -12.71 -0.11
C ALA A 181 -26.40 -11.19 0.24
N ALA A 182 -25.18 -10.64 0.23
CA ALA A 182 -24.94 -9.22 0.51
C ALA A 182 -24.95 -8.34 -0.73
N ILE A 183 -24.92 -8.92 -1.92
CA ILE A 183 -25.00 -8.21 -3.20
C ILE A 183 -26.47 -7.99 -3.57
N ASP A 184 -26.82 -6.74 -3.81
CA ASP A 184 -28.16 -6.33 -4.22
C ASP A 184 -28.12 -5.26 -5.33
N ASP A 185 -29.29 -4.75 -5.70
CA ASP A 185 -29.44 -3.77 -6.77
C ASP A 185 -28.73 -2.43 -6.50
N ASP A 186 -28.41 -2.09 -5.24
CA ASP A 186 -27.64 -0.88 -4.88
C ASP A 186 -26.13 -1.15 -4.76
N THR A 187 -25.67 -2.37 -4.95
CA THR A 187 -24.25 -2.72 -4.84
C THR A 187 -23.47 -2.24 -6.05
N ALA A 188 -22.58 -1.26 -5.82
CA ALA A 188 -21.67 -0.71 -6.83
C ALA A 188 -20.45 -1.60 -7.06
N ALA A 189 -19.90 -2.18 -5.99
CA ALA A 189 -18.73 -3.06 -6.07
C ALA A 189 -18.57 -3.96 -4.85
N VAL A 190 -17.81 -5.03 -5.06
CA VAL A 190 -17.21 -5.86 -4.02
C VAL A 190 -15.72 -5.55 -3.97
N LEU A 191 -15.19 -5.21 -2.79
CA LEU A 191 -13.78 -4.88 -2.55
C LEU A 191 -13.14 -5.92 -1.63
N LEU A 192 -12.23 -6.71 -2.18
CA LEU A 192 -11.60 -7.85 -1.50
C LEU A 192 -10.08 -7.82 -1.65
N GLU A 193 -9.39 -8.50 -0.75
CA GLU A 193 -7.97 -8.81 -0.83
C GLU A 193 -7.81 -10.28 -1.24
N PRO A 194 -7.01 -10.63 -2.27
CA PRO A 194 -6.71 -12.03 -2.57
C PRO A 194 -5.98 -12.74 -1.41
N VAL A 195 -5.17 -11.99 -0.67
CA VAL A 195 -4.58 -12.38 0.60
C VAL A 195 -4.78 -11.25 1.58
N GLN A 196 -5.56 -11.46 2.65
CA GLN A 196 -5.70 -10.47 3.71
C GLN A 196 -4.39 -10.35 4.48
N GLY A 197 -3.63 -9.28 4.24
CA GLY A 197 -2.32 -9.05 4.88
C GLY A 197 -2.48 -8.68 6.36
N GLU A 198 -3.06 -7.54 6.65
CA GLU A 198 -3.30 -7.01 8.01
C GLU A 198 -4.25 -7.93 8.82
N GLY A 199 -5.14 -8.64 8.15
CA GLY A 199 -6.06 -9.61 8.72
C GLY A 199 -5.42 -10.91 9.22
N GLY A 200 -4.09 -11.08 9.08
CA GLY A 200 -3.30 -12.21 9.59
C GLY A 200 -2.80 -13.16 8.51
N ILE A 201 -2.42 -12.66 7.34
CA ILE A 201 -1.90 -13.39 6.17
C ILE A 201 -2.84 -14.55 5.79
N ARG A 202 -4.06 -14.20 5.42
CA ARG A 202 -5.13 -15.15 5.11
C ARG A 202 -5.40 -15.20 3.61
N PRO A 203 -4.97 -16.25 2.91
CA PRO A 203 -5.30 -16.41 1.48
C PRO A 203 -6.80 -16.65 1.29
N GLY A 204 -7.32 -16.11 0.21
CA GLY A 204 -8.68 -16.40 -0.23
C GLY A 204 -8.76 -17.70 -1.02
N ASP A 205 -9.88 -18.39 -0.92
CA ASP A 205 -10.15 -19.59 -1.69
C ASP A 205 -10.46 -19.22 -3.15
N ALA A 206 -9.99 -20.01 -4.12
CA ALA A 206 -10.19 -19.72 -5.53
C ALA A 206 -11.68 -19.61 -5.93
N GLU A 207 -12.53 -20.42 -5.29
CA GLU A 207 -13.98 -20.39 -5.52
C GLU A 207 -14.66 -19.13 -4.99
N TYR A 208 -14.00 -18.40 -4.09
CA TYR A 208 -14.52 -17.16 -3.51
C TYR A 208 -14.39 -15.96 -4.45
N PHE A 209 -13.43 -16.01 -5.42
CA PHE A 209 -13.15 -14.96 -6.40
C PHE A 209 -13.67 -15.30 -7.79
#